data_dfafaf2e1641f979a579bd1f398a1422
#
_entry.id   dfafaf2e1641f979a579bd1f398a1422
#
_cell.length_a   1.000
_cell.length_b   1.000
_cell.length_c   1.000
_cell.angle_alpha   90.00
_cell.angle_beta   90.00
_cell.angle_gamma   90.00
#
_symmetry.space_group_name_H-M   'P 1'
#
loop_
_entity.id
_entity.type
_entity.pdbx_description
1 polymer ?
#
loop_
_entity_poly.entity_id
_entity_poly.type
_entity_poly.pdbx_seq_one_letter_code
_entity_poly.pdbx_strand_id
1 'polypeptide(L)'
;MGNPFTSNTPSDAELFHPSQNLLIFTERMRAAWTILISKNPLTLLLQEAVECDEKEVRHVFYIGEFSKMGKTTIKTLHHYDRIGLLRPAAVDGVTGYRLYTTQQLADLHRIQSLRQAGLTIDEVASIIGGADPRPILTQRRDEIERELIAREDRLARIAFMLSDEEKGFTMDYQATIKDIPSCIVFSKTMTVPDYSAYFEVIPAIGRAVQEANPDLKCATPEYCFITYLDGEYKERDITMKYSEAVEAFGVESDGIVFEEVPAATVVSVMHRGPYADLPRAYAFAMEWIEQNGYRTTDLPRESYLDGIWNGIPESEWLTEIQVPIEKN
;
A
#
# COMPACT_ATOMS: atom_id res chain seq x y z
N MET A 1 42.08 26.52 -41.14
CA MET A 1 41.62 25.14 -41.25
C MET A 1 40.70 24.90 -40.04
N GLY A 2 39.45 24.75 -40.33
CA GLY A 2 38.39 24.71 -39.38
C GLY A 2 38.25 23.39 -38.60
N ASN A 3 37.60 23.49 -37.51
CA ASN A 3 36.81 22.39 -37.03
C ASN A 3 35.58 22.93 -36.22
N PRO A 4 34.38 22.63 -36.67
CA PRO A 4 33.17 23.03 -35.96
C PRO A 4 32.59 21.82 -35.25
N PHE A 5 32.39 21.89 -33.94
CA PHE A 5 31.37 21.09 -33.26
C PHE A 5 30.89 21.87 -32.05
N THR A 6 29.89 22.67 -32.27
CA THR A 6 29.00 23.14 -31.22
C THR A 6 27.97 22.04 -30.96
N SER A 7 28.03 21.37 -29.84
CA SER A 7 26.94 20.56 -29.33
C SER A 7 26.13 21.36 -28.32
N ASN A 8 24.95 21.78 -28.73
CA ASN A 8 23.87 22.26 -27.88
C ASN A 8 23.48 21.13 -26.92
N THR A 9 23.64 21.35 -25.67
CA THR A 9 22.91 20.64 -24.62
C THR A 9 21.69 21.46 -24.25
N PRO A 10 20.48 20.92 -24.32
CA PRO A 10 19.32 21.58 -23.73
C PRO A 10 19.37 21.44 -22.21
N SER A 11 19.28 22.55 -21.52
CA SER A 11 18.96 22.61 -20.11
C SER A 11 17.47 22.38 -19.96
N ASP A 12 17.06 21.21 -19.56
CA ASP A 12 15.71 20.93 -19.07
C ASP A 12 15.82 20.26 -17.70
N ALA A 13 16.02 21.11 -16.70
CA ALA A 13 15.64 20.82 -15.33
C ALA A 13 14.17 21.21 -15.18
N GLU A 14 13.25 20.43 -15.74
CA GLU A 14 11.85 20.51 -15.35
C GLU A 14 11.64 19.77 -14.03
N LEU A 15 11.30 20.56 -13.05
CA LEU A 15 10.89 20.21 -11.71
C LEU A 15 9.81 19.12 -11.72
N PHE A 16 10.18 17.93 -11.26
CA PHE A 16 9.26 16.83 -11.04
C PHE A 16 8.37 17.14 -9.83
N HIS A 17 7.14 17.47 -10.06
CA HIS A 17 6.11 17.63 -9.03
C HIS A 17 5.56 16.22 -8.64
N PRO A 18 5.62 15.79 -7.37
CA PRO A 18 5.18 14.45 -6.94
C PRO A 18 3.72 14.13 -7.24
N SER A 19 2.87 15.15 -7.33
CA SER A 19 1.43 15.02 -7.57
C SER A 19 1.05 14.53 -8.98
N GLN A 20 1.93 14.60 -9.98
CA GLN A 20 1.62 14.11 -11.32
C GLN A 20 1.89 12.60 -11.49
N ASN A 21 2.80 12.05 -10.73
CA ASN A 21 3.14 10.62 -10.85
C ASN A 21 2.08 9.70 -10.24
N LEU A 22 1.37 10.14 -9.22
CA LEU A 22 0.30 9.34 -8.59
C LEU A 22 -0.92 9.20 -9.52
N LEU A 23 -1.25 10.25 -10.28
CA LEU A 23 -2.34 10.21 -11.27
C LEU A 23 -2.01 9.31 -12.47
N ILE A 24 -0.77 9.34 -12.96
CA ILE A 24 -0.31 8.50 -14.08
C ILE A 24 -0.25 7.02 -13.69
N PHE A 25 0.09 6.71 -12.43
CA PHE A 25 0.13 5.35 -11.92
C PHE A 25 -1.28 4.74 -11.86
N THR A 26 -2.27 5.48 -11.37
CA THR A 26 -3.68 5.03 -11.29
C THR A 26 -4.32 4.89 -12.67
N GLU A 27 -4.01 5.73 -13.63
CA GLU A 27 -4.53 5.63 -15.00
C GLU A 27 -3.89 4.47 -15.79
N ARG A 28 -2.60 4.25 -15.64
CA ARG A 28 -1.92 3.10 -16.27
C ARG A 28 -2.41 1.76 -15.72
N MET A 29 -2.65 1.67 -14.43
CA MET A 29 -3.26 0.48 -13.82
C MET A 29 -4.70 0.29 -14.26
N ARG A 30 -5.51 1.36 -14.37
CA ARG A 30 -6.88 1.29 -14.92
C ARG A 30 -6.88 0.86 -16.39
N ALA A 31 -5.99 1.41 -17.22
CA ALA A 31 -5.89 1.04 -18.62
C ALA A 31 -5.45 -0.41 -18.83
N ALA A 32 -4.49 -0.89 -18.05
CA ALA A 32 -4.05 -2.28 -18.09
C ALA A 32 -5.17 -3.25 -17.63
N TRP A 33 -5.95 -2.86 -16.63
CA TRP A 33 -7.10 -3.65 -16.15
C TRP A 33 -8.26 -3.66 -17.15
N THR A 34 -8.57 -2.53 -17.77
CA THR A 34 -9.60 -2.45 -18.83
C THR A 34 -9.23 -3.32 -20.04
N ILE A 35 -7.95 -3.37 -20.41
CA ILE A 35 -7.47 -4.22 -21.51
C ILE A 35 -7.50 -5.71 -21.11
N LEU A 36 -7.22 -6.03 -19.84
CA LEU A 36 -7.27 -7.41 -19.34
C LEU A 36 -8.71 -7.96 -19.29
N ILE A 37 -9.66 -7.11 -18.90
CA ILE A 37 -11.10 -7.48 -18.87
C ILE A 37 -11.67 -7.55 -20.30
N SER A 38 -11.30 -6.64 -21.20
CA SER A 38 -11.82 -6.61 -22.57
C SER A 38 -11.27 -7.74 -23.46
N LYS A 39 -10.18 -8.39 -23.06
CA LYS A 39 -9.59 -9.55 -23.77
C LYS A 39 -9.96 -10.91 -23.16
N ASN A 40 -10.75 -10.93 -22.10
CA ASN A 40 -11.19 -12.19 -21.52
C ASN A 40 -12.42 -12.70 -22.30
N PRO A 41 -12.33 -13.86 -22.99
CA PRO A 41 -13.44 -14.40 -23.77
C PRO A 41 -14.71 -14.67 -22.95
N LEU A 42 -14.62 -14.68 -21.61
CA LEU A 42 -15.74 -14.79 -20.68
C LEU A 42 -16.65 -13.55 -20.65
N THR A 43 -16.14 -12.36 -20.95
CA THR A 43 -16.97 -11.12 -20.97
C THR A 43 -17.84 -11.05 -22.22
N LEU A 44 -17.36 -11.58 -23.36
CA LEU A 44 -18.17 -11.68 -24.58
C LEU A 44 -19.30 -12.71 -24.46
N LEU A 45 -19.05 -13.82 -23.75
CA LEU A 45 -20.09 -14.86 -23.54
C LEU A 45 -21.21 -14.42 -22.60
N LEU A 46 -20.95 -13.41 -21.73
CA LEU A 46 -21.98 -12.87 -20.82
C LEU A 46 -22.88 -11.83 -21.51
N GLN A 47 -22.44 -11.22 -22.61
CA GLN A 47 -23.22 -10.23 -23.34
C GLN A 47 -24.15 -10.86 -24.42
N GLU A 48 -23.84 -12.05 -24.95
CA GLU A 48 -24.65 -12.75 -25.93
C GLU A 48 -25.75 -13.63 -25.31
N ALA A 49 -25.78 -13.79 -23.98
CA ALA A 49 -26.75 -14.66 -23.30
C ALA A 49 -28.07 -13.96 -22.92
N VAL A 50 -28.30 -12.71 -23.32
CA VAL A 50 -29.48 -11.91 -22.91
C VAL A 50 -30.64 -11.90 -23.91
N GLU A 51 -30.46 -12.42 -25.12
CA GLU A 51 -31.55 -12.49 -26.10
C GLU A 51 -31.69 -13.89 -26.71
N CYS A 52 -32.38 -14.78 -26.02
CA CYS A 52 -32.97 -15.96 -26.66
C CYS A 52 -34.35 -16.29 -26.09
N ASP A 53 -35.29 -16.30 -27.02
CA ASP A 53 -36.72 -16.47 -26.93
C ASP A 53 -37.18 -17.83 -26.32
N GLU A 54 -38.35 -17.82 -25.70
CA GLU A 54 -39.01 -18.92 -24.98
C GLU A 54 -39.31 -20.12 -25.84
N LYS A 55 -38.43 -21.09 -25.96
CA LYS A 55 -38.69 -22.53 -26.20
C LYS A 55 -37.39 -23.34 -26.11
N GLU A 56 -36.65 -23.27 -25.06
CA GLU A 56 -35.54 -24.19 -24.85
C GLU A 56 -36.03 -25.52 -24.27
N VAL A 57 -35.76 -26.60 -25.01
CA VAL A 57 -35.80 -27.95 -24.47
C VAL A 57 -34.79 -28.01 -23.34
N ARG A 58 -35.24 -27.92 -22.08
CA ARG A 58 -34.41 -27.99 -20.90
C ARG A 58 -33.78 -29.38 -20.82
N HIS A 59 -32.56 -29.53 -21.34
CA HIS A 59 -31.79 -30.74 -21.10
C HIS A 59 -31.53 -30.85 -19.60
N VAL A 60 -31.88 -31.99 -19.02
CA VAL A 60 -31.62 -32.31 -17.63
C VAL A 60 -30.53 -33.38 -17.52
N PHE A 61 -29.65 -33.23 -16.57
CA PHE A 61 -28.51 -34.11 -16.34
C PHE A 61 -28.60 -34.71 -14.95
N TYR A 62 -28.26 -35.95 -14.81
CA TYR A 62 -28.04 -36.56 -13.52
C TYR A 62 -26.81 -35.92 -12.83
N ILE A 63 -26.83 -35.91 -11.50
CA ILE A 63 -25.77 -35.28 -10.69
C ILE A 63 -24.34 -35.71 -11.10
N GLY A 64 -24.15 -36.95 -11.53
CA GLY A 64 -22.85 -37.47 -11.99
C GLY A 64 -22.40 -36.84 -13.31
N GLU A 65 -23.32 -36.63 -14.27
CA GLU A 65 -23.02 -35.97 -15.53
C GLU A 65 -22.78 -34.46 -15.31
N PHE A 66 -23.64 -33.83 -14.52
CA PHE A 66 -23.54 -32.43 -14.14
C PHE A 66 -22.19 -32.14 -13.41
N SER A 67 -21.78 -33.05 -12.52
CA SER A 67 -20.49 -33.01 -11.84
C SER A 67 -19.31 -33.02 -12.82
N LYS A 68 -19.34 -33.86 -13.84
CA LYS A 68 -18.29 -33.95 -14.87
C LYS A 68 -18.22 -32.68 -15.72
N MET A 69 -19.40 -32.20 -16.20
CA MET A 69 -19.47 -30.97 -17.00
C MET A 69 -19.06 -29.73 -16.20
N GLY A 70 -19.55 -29.62 -14.98
CA GLY A 70 -19.25 -28.51 -14.08
C GLY A 70 -17.88 -28.60 -13.40
N LYS A 71 -17.06 -29.64 -13.70
CA LYS A 71 -15.72 -29.81 -13.08
C LYS A 71 -15.74 -29.67 -11.56
N THR A 72 -16.76 -30.22 -10.92
CA THR A 72 -16.94 -30.17 -9.46
C THR A 72 -17.31 -31.54 -8.90
N THR A 73 -17.06 -31.77 -7.62
CA THR A 73 -17.39 -33.08 -7.03
C THR A 73 -18.87 -33.19 -6.68
N ILE A 74 -19.40 -34.43 -6.73
CA ILE A 74 -20.78 -34.72 -6.27
C ILE A 74 -20.94 -34.26 -4.79
N LYS A 75 -19.89 -34.41 -3.95
CA LYS A 75 -19.88 -33.96 -2.56
C LYS A 75 -20.10 -32.45 -2.46
N THR A 76 -19.46 -31.67 -3.33
CA THR A 76 -19.62 -30.21 -3.41
C THR A 76 -21.04 -29.86 -3.82
N LEU A 77 -21.63 -30.55 -4.83
CA LEU A 77 -23.00 -30.31 -5.25
C LEU A 77 -24.02 -30.63 -4.15
N HIS A 78 -23.81 -31.71 -3.40
CA HIS A 78 -24.63 -32.01 -2.21
C HIS A 78 -24.47 -30.94 -1.11
N HIS A 79 -23.28 -30.37 -0.97
CA HIS A 79 -23.06 -29.26 -0.03
C HIS A 79 -23.80 -28.01 -0.48
N TYR A 80 -23.71 -27.64 -1.75
CA TYR A 80 -24.40 -26.47 -2.30
C TYR A 80 -25.93 -26.61 -2.24
N ASP A 81 -26.46 -27.82 -2.48
CA ASP A 81 -27.88 -28.10 -2.27
C ASP A 81 -28.30 -27.90 -0.81
N ARG A 82 -27.53 -28.45 0.16
CA ARG A 82 -27.82 -28.36 1.59
C ARG A 82 -27.86 -26.92 2.09
N ILE A 83 -26.93 -26.08 1.64
CA ILE A 83 -26.87 -24.68 2.04
C ILE A 83 -27.74 -23.77 1.16
N GLY A 84 -28.44 -24.33 0.18
CA GLY A 84 -29.35 -23.61 -0.71
C GLY A 84 -28.68 -22.77 -1.78
N LEU A 85 -27.36 -22.90 -1.98
CA LEU A 85 -26.59 -22.12 -2.95
C LEU A 85 -26.85 -22.59 -4.41
N LEU A 86 -27.02 -23.90 -4.62
CA LEU A 86 -27.39 -24.48 -5.90
C LEU A 86 -28.27 -25.72 -5.64
N ARG A 87 -29.60 -25.53 -5.67
CA ARG A 87 -30.57 -26.62 -5.49
C ARG A 87 -30.80 -27.33 -6.83
N PRO A 88 -30.97 -28.66 -6.83
CA PRO A 88 -31.33 -29.38 -8.05
C PRO A 88 -32.67 -28.90 -8.60
N ALA A 89 -32.84 -28.92 -9.91
CA ALA A 89 -34.10 -28.56 -10.58
C ALA A 89 -35.21 -29.54 -10.20
N ALA A 90 -34.87 -30.82 -10.04
CA ALA A 90 -35.76 -31.86 -9.59
C ALA A 90 -35.01 -32.99 -8.88
N VAL A 91 -35.73 -33.79 -8.12
CA VAL A 91 -35.25 -35.07 -7.61
C VAL A 91 -36.12 -36.18 -8.22
N ASP A 92 -35.49 -37.13 -8.85
CA ASP A 92 -36.18 -38.28 -9.43
C ASP A 92 -36.92 -39.05 -8.32
N GLY A 93 -38.24 -39.13 -8.46
CA GLY A 93 -39.12 -39.75 -7.44
C GLY A 93 -38.94 -41.25 -7.28
N VAL A 94 -38.34 -41.94 -8.25
CA VAL A 94 -38.12 -43.39 -8.24
C VAL A 94 -36.72 -43.73 -7.71
N THR A 95 -35.71 -43.03 -8.23
CA THR A 95 -34.31 -43.33 -7.92
C THR A 95 -33.71 -42.43 -6.84
N GLY A 96 -34.36 -41.31 -6.52
CA GLY A 96 -33.87 -40.31 -5.59
C GLY A 96 -32.66 -39.50 -6.13
N TYR A 97 -32.31 -39.68 -7.40
CA TYR A 97 -31.20 -38.93 -7.98
C TYR A 97 -31.57 -37.47 -8.25
N ARG A 98 -30.61 -36.58 -8.02
CA ARG A 98 -30.72 -35.13 -8.29
C ARG A 98 -30.55 -34.86 -9.78
N LEU A 99 -31.41 -34.03 -10.33
CA LEU A 99 -31.42 -33.60 -11.72
C LEU A 99 -31.11 -32.08 -11.78
N TYR A 100 -30.25 -31.71 -12.69
CA TYR A 100 -29.84 -30.34 -12.92
C TYR A 100 -30.05 -29.94 -14.38
N THR A 101 -30.31 -28.67 -14.66
CA THR A 101 -30.52 -28.13 -16.00
C THR A 101 -29.27 -27.56 -16.61
N THR A 102 -29.27 -27.32 -17.93
CA THR A 102 -28.19 -26.58 -18.62
C THR A 102 -27.95 -25.20 -18.00
N GLN A 103 -29.00 -24.46 -17.65
CA GLN A 103 -28.90 -23.16 -17.02
C GLN A 103 -28.13 -23.22 -15.71
N GLN A 104 -28.33 -24.27 -14.94
CA GLN A 104 -27.58 -24.44 -13.66
C GLN A 104 -26.08 -24.72 -13.84
N LEU A 105 -25.61 -25.08 -15.05
CA LEU A 105 -24.19 -25.11 -15.34
C LEU A 105 -23.59 -23.69 -15.33
N ALA A 106 -24.32 -22.72 -15.88
CA ALA A 106 -23.88 -21.31 -15.84
C ALA A 106 -23.88 -20.78 -14.40
N ASP A 107 -24.91 -21.14 -13.61
CA ASP A 107 -24.99 -20.76 -12.19
C ASP A 107 -23.83 -21.38 -11.40
N LEU A 108 -23.54 -22.66 -11.61
CA LEU A 108 -22.42 -23.36 -11.00
C LEU A 108 -21.08 -22.69 -11.37
N HIS A 109 -20.90 -22.37 -12.65
CA HIS A 109 -19.69 -21.69 -13.11
C HIS A 109 -19.53 -20.31 -12.45
N ARG A 110 -20.62 -19.55 -12.33
CA ARG A 110 -20.61 -18.25 -11.63
C ARG A 110 -20.21 -18.41 -10.15
N ILE A 111 -20.77 -19.40 -9.46
CA ILE A 111 -20.41 -19.73 -8.08
C ILE A 111 -18.90 -20.06 -7.99
N GLN A 112 -18.39 -20.90 -8.88
CA GLN A 112 -16.98 -21.30 -8.90
C GLN A 112 -16.06 -20.12 -9.16
N SER A 113 -16.40 -19.23 -10.11
CA SER A 113 -15.62 -18.04 -10.43
C SER A 113 -15.50 -17.10 -9.20
N LEU A 114 -16.60 -16.87 -8.51
CA LEU A 114 -16.61 -16.06 -7.28
C LEU A 114 -15.79 -16.73 -6.17
N ARG A 115 -15.89 -18.04 -6.01
CA ARG A 115 -15.06 -18.81 -5.04
C ARG A 115 -13.56 -18.76 -5.38
N GLN A 116 -13.21 -18.83 -6.67
CA GLN A 116 -11.82 -18.70 -7.13
C GLN A 116 -11.26 -17.30 -6.91
N ALA A 117 -12.10 -16.28 -6.94
CA ALA A 117 -11.75 -14.92 -6.54
C ALA A 117 -11.59 -14.76 -5.01
N GLY A 118 -11.73 -15.85 -4.23
CA GLY A 118 -11.51 -15.85 -2.78
C GLY A 118 -12.71 -15.40 -1.95
N LEU A 119 -13.90 -15.24 -2.56
CA LEU A 119 -15.11 -14.89 -1.80
C LEU A 119 -15.54 -16.04 -0.88
N THR A 120 -16.07 -15.71 0.27
CA THR A 120 -16.68 -16.67 1.20
C THR A 120 -17.98 -17.23 0.62
N ILE A 121 -18.48 -18.32 1.19
CA ILE A 121 -19.75 -18.92 0.76
C ILE A 121 -20.91 -17.95 0.96
N ASP A 122 -20.91 -17.19 2.07
CA ASP A 122 -21.97 -16.24 2.40
C ASP A 122 -21.96 -15.03 1.44
N GLU A 123 -20.81 -14.52 1.06
CA GLU A 123 -20.67 -13.48 0.03
C GLU A 123 -21.16 -13.97 -1.33
N VAL A 124 -20.79 -15.19 -1.72
CA VAL A 124 -21.28 -15.82 -2.96
C VAL A 124 -22.80 -15.99 -2.92
N ALA A 125 -23.36 -16.48 -1.81
CA ALA A 125 -24.81 -16.65 -1.65
C ALA A 125 -25.54 -15.30 -1.75
N SER A 126 -24.99 -14.25 -1.17
CA SER A 126 -25.53 -12.89 -1.27
C SER A 126 -25.58 -12.40 -2.73
N ILE A 127 -24.48 -12.58 -3.48
CA ILE A 127 -24.39 -12.17 -4.89
C ILE A 127 -25.34 -12.99 -5.77
N ILE A 128 -25.42 -14.31 -5.57
CA ILE A 128 -26.36 -15.18 -6.29
C ILE A 128 -27.81 -14.82 -5.94
N GLY A 129 -28.05 -14.40 -4.71
CA GLY A 129 -29.35 -13.90 -4.23
C GLY A 129 -29.74 -12.50 -4.76
N GLY A 130 -28.89 -11.85 -5.57
CA GLY A 130 -29.20 -10.59 -6.25
C GLY A 130 -28.55 -9.34 -5.63
N ALA A 131 -27.65 -9.48 -4.66
CA ALA A 131 -26.87 -8.35 -4.17
C ALA A 131 -25.91 -7.82 -5.26
N ASP A 132 -25.67 -6.50 -5.25
CA ASP A 132 -24.66 -5.90 -6.13
C ASP A 132 -23.27 -6.48 -5.81
N PRO A 133 -22.60 -7.13 -6.77
CA PRO A 133 -21.29 -7.73 -6.53
C PRO A 133 -20.15 -6.70 -6.39
N ARG A 134 -20.33 -5.46 -6.86
CA ARG A 134 -19.26 -4.46 -6.94
C ARG A 134 -18.63 -4.12 -5.59
N PRO A 135 -19.39 -3.81 -4.52
CA PRO A 135 -18.79 -3.50 -3.23
C PRO A 135 -17.95 -4.66 -2.68
N ILE A 136 -18.49 -5.89 -2.78
CA ILE A 136 -17.82 -7.10 -2.26
C ILE A 136 -16.54 -7.39 -3.04
N LEU A 137 -16.60 -7.30 -4.38
CA LEU A 137 -15.44 -7.53 -5.24
C LEU A 137 -14.38 -6.44 -5.08
N THR A 138 -14.80 -5.17 -4.89
CA THR A 138 -13.88 -4.07 -4.63
C THR A 138 -13.15 -4.28 -3.32
N GLN A 139 -13.88 -4.58 -2.25
CA GLN A 139 -13.27 -4.88 -0.96
C GLN A 139 -12.27 -6.05 -1.05
N ARG A 140 -12.63 -7.13 -1.74
CA ARG A 140 -11.75 -8.29 -1.91
C ARG A 140 -10.49 -7.96 -2.71
N ARG A 141 -10.61 -7.14 -3.75
CA ARG A 141 -9.47 -6.63 -4.51
C ARG A 141 -8.53 -5.84 -3.60
N ASP A 142 -9.07 -4.90 -2.83
CA ASP A 142 -8.28 -4.04 -1.94
C ASP A 142 -7.59 -4.85 -0.82
N GLU A 143 -8.22 -5.94 -0.35
CA GLU A 143 -7.60 -6.89 0.59
C GLU A 143 -6.43 -7.64 -0.05
N ILE A 144 -6.60 -8.15 -1.28
CA ILE A 144 -5.55 -8.87 -2.01
C ILE A 144 -4.39 -7.93 -2.37
N GLU A 145 -4.67 -6.69 -2.77
CA GLU A 145 -3.65 -5.69 -3.06
C GLU A 145 -2.79 -5.40 -1.82
N ARG A 146 -3.42 -5.25 -0.64
CA ARG A 146 -2.71 -5.10 0.64
C ARG A 146 -1.87 -6.34 1.00
N GLU A 147 -2.41 -7.54 0.79
CA GLU A 147 -1.64 -8.78 1.00
C GLU A 147 -0.44 -8.88 0.05
N LEU A 148 -0.61 -8.45 -1.21
CA LEU A 148 0.47 -8.46 -2.20
C LEU A 148 1.61 -7.54 -1.77
N ILE A 149 1.31 -6.31 -1.38
CA ILE A 149 2.28 -5.35 -0.86
C ILE A 149 3.03 -5.94 0.33
N ALA A 150 2.31 -6.54 1.30
CA ALA A 150 2.95 -7.14 2.46
C ALA A 150 3.86 -8.35 2.13
N ARG A 151 3.57 -9.07 1.04
CA ARG A 151 4.40 -10.18 0.56
C ARG A 151 5.63 -9.69 -0.20
N GLU A 152 5.48 -8.66 -1.01
CA GLU A 152 6.60 -8.00 -1.70
C GLU A 152 7.60 -7.44 -0.70
N ASP A 153 7.12 -6.81 0.36
CA ASP A 153 7.88 -6.33 1.49
C ASP A 153 8.71 -7.46 2.16
N ARG A 154 8.08 -8.62 2.40
CA ARG A 154 8.79 -9.78 2.97
C ARG A 154 9.85 -10.34 2.02
N LEU A 155 9.56 -10.39 0.73
CA LEU A 155 10.54 -10.84 -0.27
C LEU A 155 11.73 -9.89 -0.35
N ALA A 156 11.50 -8.56 -0.32
CA ALA A 156 12.57 -7.57 -0.32
C ALA A 156 13.47 -7.74 0.92
N ARG A 157 12.88 -7.96 2.11
CA ARG A 157 13.64 -8.25 3.34
C ARG A 157 14.48 -9.52 3.23
N ILE A 158 13.91 -10.60 2.69
CA ILE A 158 14.65 -11.86 2.50
C ILE A 158 15.79 -11.65 1.50
N ALA A 159 15.53 -10.95 0.38
CA ALA A 159 16.56 -10.64 -0.61
C ALA A 159 17.70 -9.81 -0.01
N PHE A 160 17.36 -8.81 0.82
CA PHE A 160 18.32 -8.01 1.57
C PHE A 160 19.16 -8.87 2.52
N MET A 161 18.53 -9.74 3.33
CA MET A 161 19.24 -10.64 4.24
C MET A 161 20.21 -11.56 3.49
N LEU A 162 19.79 -12.10 2.34
CA LEU A 162 20.64 -12.97 1.53
C LEU A 162 21.81 -12.19 0.90
N SER A 163 21.61 -10.93 0.51
CA SER A 163 22.70 -10.10 -0.02
C SER A 163 23.71 -9.66 1.05
N ASP A 164 23.26 -9.57 2.30
CA ASP A 164 24.09 -9.18 3.43
C ASP A 164 24.98 -10.33 3.93
N GLU A 165 24.55 -11.60 3.78
CA GLU A 165 25.39 -12.78 4.07
C GLU A 165 26.64 -12.84 3.16
N GLU A 166 26.54 -12.41 1.88
CA GLU A 166 27.69 -12.34 0.97
C GLU A 166 28.69 -11.22 1.32
N LYS A 167 28.23 -10.16 2.01
CA LYS A 167 29.04 -8.97 2.36
C LYS A 167 29.49 -8.92 3.82
N GLY A 168 29.05 -9.91 4.65
CA GLY A 168 29.35 -9.95 6.08
C GLY A 168 28.74 -8.78 6.83
N PHE A 169 27.61 -8.92 7.43
CA PHE A 169 26.77 -8.13 8.38
C PHE A 169 27.26 -6.71 8.82
N THR A 170 28.19 -6.10 8.11
CA THR A 170 28.73 -4.77 8.40
C THR A 170 28.10 -3.74 7.45
N MET A 171 26.92 -3.23 7.80
CA MET A 171 26.61 -1.86 7.40
C MET A 171 27.57 -0.96 8.15
N ASP A 172 28.54 -0.38 7.47
CA ASP A 172 29.40 0.66 8.05
C ASP A 172 28.57 1.94 8.21
N TYR A 173 27.77 2.00 9.29
CA TYR A 173 27.14 3.24 9.68
C TYR A 173 28.20 4.27 10.04
N GLN A 174 27.97 5.52 9.65
CA GLN A 174 28.79 6.64 10.03
C GLN A 174 27.94 7.63 10.81
N ALA A 175 28.42 8.00 11.97
CA ALA A 175 27.81 9.07 12.74
C ALA A 175 28.44 10.40 12.37
N THR A 176 27.61 11.38 12.10
CA THR A 176 28.02 12.77 11.84
C THR A 176 27.37 13.66 12.88
N ILE A 177 28.16 14.51 13.54
CA ILE A 177 27.59 15.58 14.39
C ILE A 177 27.13 16.70 13.46
N LYS A 178 25.89 17.12 13.60
CA LYS A 178 25.30 18.23 12.86
C LYS A 178 24.73 19.25 13.86
N ASP A 179 24.97 20.52 13.59
CA ASP A 179 24.25 21.61 14.25
C ASP A 179 23.04 22.01 13.36
N ILE A 180 21.86 21.73 13.86
CA ILE A 180 20.62 22.11 13.21
C ILE A 180 20.20 23.47 13.77
N PRO A 181 20.10 24.51 12.94
CA PRO A 181 19.68 25.83 13.41
C PRO A 181 18.22 25.80 13.87
N SER A 182 17.81 26.79 14.67
CA SER A 182 16.39 26.97 14.95
C SER A 182 15.62 27.22 13.64
N CYS A 183 14.45 26.65 13.54
CA CYS A 183 13.57 26.81 12.39
C CYS A 183 12.11 26.91 12.82
N ILE A 184 11.34 27.66 12.02
CA ILE A 184 9.88 27.66 12.15
C ILE A 184 9.38 26.42 11.43
N VAL A 185 8.52 25.66 12.08
CA VAL A 185 7.84 24.50 11.48
C VAL A 185 6.34 24.66 11.59
N PHE A 186 5.61 24.12 10.63
CA PHE A 186 4.27 23.66 10.96
C PHE A 186 4.36 22.24 11.47
N SER A 187 3.51 21.90 12.41
CA SER A 187 3.45 20.54 12.95
C SER A 187 2.03 20.09 13.21
N LYS A 188 1.82 18.79 13.13
CA LYS A 188 0.56 18.14 13.52
C LYS A 188 0.84 16.91 14.33
N THR A 189 0.31 16.89 15.55
CA THR A 189 0.29 15.69 16.39
C THR A 189 -0.96 14.90 16.10
N MET A 190 -0.82 13.60 15.86
CA MET A 190 -1.94 12.72 15.53
C MET A 190 -1.65 11.28 15.92
N THR A 191 -2.72 10.49 16.05
CA THR A 191 -2.64 9.04 16.14
C THR A 191 -3.07 8.45 14.81
N VAL A 192 -2.22 7.63 14.21
CA VAL A 192 -2.47 6.93 12.96
C VAL A 192 -2.68 5.45 13.20
N PRO A 193 -3.53 4.76 12.41
CA PRO A 193 -3.82 3.35 12.62
C PRO A 193 -2.59 2.44 12.45
N ASP A 194 -1.72 2.77 11.52
CA ASP A 194 -0.46 2.08 11.23
C ASP A 194 0.45 2.96 10.35
N TYR A 195 1.65 2.50 10.05
CA TYR A 195 2.64 3.25 9.26
C TYR A 195 2.21 3.47 7.80
N SER A 196 1.32 2.66 7.26
CA SER A 196 0.82 2.85 5.88
C SER A 196 -0.04 4.10 5.73
N ALA A 197 -0.65 4.57 6.82
CA ALA A 197 -1.46 5.78 6.83
C ALA A 197 -0.66 7.06 6.47
N TYR A 198 0.67 7.03 6.60
CA TYR A 198 1.53 8.19 6.28
C TYR A 198 1.37 8.66 4.82
N PHE A 199 1.07 7.73 3.89
CA PHE A 199 0.83 8.06 2.48
C PHE A 199 -0.37 8.97 2.24
N GLU A 200 -1.38 8.86 3.08
CA GLU A 200 -2.59 9.67 2.97
C GLU A 200 -2.50 10.92 3.84
N VAL A 201 -1.98 10.73 5.06
CA VAL A 201 -2.02 11.76 6.10
C VAL A 201 -1.02 12.88 5.83
N ILE A 202 0.24 12.56 5.50
CA ILE A 202 1.28 13.59 5.28
C ILE A 202 0.92 14.49 4.08
N PRO A 203 0.57 13.96 2.89
CA PRO A 203 0.13 14.82 1.79
C PRO A 203 -1.15 15.61 2.10
N ALA A 204 -2.05 15.06 2.94
CA ALA A 204 -3.26 15.79 3.34
C ALA A 204 -2.93 17.00 4.23
N ILE A 205 -1.96 16.85 5.15
CA ILE A 205 -1.45 17.96 5.97
C ILE A 205 -0.86 19.06 5.07
N GLY A 206 0.02 18.69 4.14
CA GLY A 206 0.63 19.63 3.20
C GLY A 206 -0.41 20.42 2.41
N ARG A 207 -1.46 19.74 1.90
CA ARG A 207 -2.58 20.42 1.21
C ARG A 207 -3.34 21.39 2.14
N ALA A 208 -3.66 20.97 3.36
CA ALA A 208 -4.37 21.80 4.33
C ALA A 208 -3.56 23.06 4.70
N VAL A 209 -2.24 22.92 4.88
CA VAL A 209 -1.35 24.05 5.11
C VAL A 209 -1.36 25.02 3.91
N GLN A 210 -1.23 24.49 2.70
CA GLN A 210 -1.22 25.28 1.48
C GLN A 210 -2.55 26.00 1.21
N GLU A 211 -3.67 25.35 1.50
CA GLU A 211 -5.01 25.95 1.38
C GLU A 211 -5.23 27.11 2.36
N ALA A 212 -4.77 26.92 3.61
CA ALA A 212 -4.88 27.96 4.64
C ALA A 212 -3.84 29.08 4.47
N ASN A 213 -2.71 28.80 3.84
CA ASN A 213 -1.55 29.68 3.70
C ASN A 213 -0.99 29.66 2.27
N PRO A 214 -1.68 30.24 1.27
CA PRO A 214 -1.30 30.10 -0.15
C PRO A 214 0.10 30.63 -0.50
N ASP A 215 0.59 31.62 0.24
CA ASP A 215 1.88 32.27 0.00
C ASP A 215 3.03 31.71 0.86
N LEU A 216 2.72 30.74 1.74
CA LEU A 216 3.73 30.13 2.61
C LEU A 216 4.64 29.21 1.81
N LYS A 217 5.94 29.31 2.04
CA LYS A 217 6.95 28.49 1.39
C LYS A 217 7.63 27.60 2.40
N CYS A 218 8.02 26.40 1.95
CA CYS A 218 8.91 25.54 2.69
C CYS A 218 10.29 26.21 2.86
N ALA A 219 10.97 25.93 3.95
CA ALA A 219 12.34 26.41 4.18
C ALA A 219 13.30 25.84 3.14
N THR A 220 14.39 26.53 2.89
CA THR A 220 15.46 26.06 2.02
C THR A 220 16.77 25.99 2.82
N PRO A 221 17.41 24.82 2.95
CA PRO A 221 17.00 23.50 2.42
C PRO A 221 15.71 22.97 3.07
N GLU A 222 14.98 22.14 2.35
CA GLU A 222 13.79 21.46 2.88
C GLU A 222 14.18 20.58 4.07
N TYR A 223 13.38 20.67 5.13
CA TYR A 223 13.59 19.89 6.34
C TYR A 223 12.25 19.45 6.91
N CYS A 224 12.02 18.14 6.91
CA CYS A 224 10.86 17.54 7.56
C CYS A 224 11.28 16.34 8.40
N PHE A 225 10.55 16.09 9.47
CA PHE A 225 10.83 14.96 10.35
C PHE A 225 9.59 14.50 11.10
N ILE A 226 9.63 13.25 11.52
CA ILE A 226 8.65 12.64 12.42
C ILE A 226 9.31 12.40 13.78
N THR A 227 8.57 12.70 14.84
CA THR A 227 8.90 12.34 16.21
C THR A 227 7.80 11.44 16.75
N TYR A 228 8.17 10.27 17.28
CA TYR A 228 7.23 9.34 17.91
C TYR A 228 7.04 9.73 19.37
N LEU A 229 5.77 9.85 19.79
CA LEU A 229 5.41 10.33 21.12
C LEU A 229 4.95 9.22 22.06
N ASP A 230 4.83 7.99 21.55
CA ASP A 230 4.50 6.83 22.38
C ASP A 230 5.67 6.45 23.27
N GLY A 231 5.39 5.99 24.49
CA GLY A 231 6.41 5.53 25.43
C GLY A 231 6.99 4.15 25.10
N GLU A 232 6.47 3.48 24.08
CA GLU A 232 6.89 2.17 23.61
C GLU A 232 6.64 2.04 22.09
N TYR A 233 7.27 1.04 21.46
CA TYR A 233 7.01 0.72 20.07
C TYR A 233 5.59 0.18 19.89
N LYS A 234 4.89 0.70 18.89
CA LYS A 234 3.54 0.24 18.51
C LYS A 234 3.48 -0.05 17.02
N GLU A 235 2.78 -1.13 16.68
CA GLU A 235 2.45 -1.47 15.29
C GLU A 235 1.14 -0.81 14.86
N ARG A 236 0.29 -0.40 15.82
CA ARG A 236 -1.02 0.23 15.60
C ARG A 236 -1.26 1.35 16.59
N ASP A 237 -2.16 2.25 16.20
CA ASP A 237 -2.53 3.43 17.01
C ASP A 237 -1.29 4.22 17.44
N ILE A 238 -0.45 4.51 16.45
CA ILE A 238 0.85 5.16 16.62
C ILE A 238 0.64 6.66 16.81
N THR A 239 1.10 7.20 17.91
CA THR A 239 1.06 8.65 18.18
C THR A 239 2.35 9.28 17.72
N MET A 240 2.24 10.14 16.72
CA MET A 240 3.38 10.82 16.13
C MET A 240 3.14 12.31 15.95
N LYS A 241 4.23 13.07 15.83
CA LYS A 241 4.23 14.46 15.44
C LYS A 241 5.00 14.59 14.13
N TYR A 242 4.32 15.01 13.07
CA TYR A 242 4.94 15.42 11.82
C TYR A 242 5.31 16.90 11.91
N SER A 243 6.49 17.25 11.47
CA SER A 243 7.00 18.62 11.46
C SER A 243 7.69 18.92 10.13
N GLU A 244 7.42 20.08 9.54
CA GLU A 244 8.04 20.52 8.30
C GLU A 244 8.40 22.00 8.39
N ALA A 245 9.65 22.32 8.04
CA ALA A 245 10.21 23.66 8.15
C ALA A 245 9.66 24.59 7.07
N VAL A 246 9.33 25.81 7.49
CA VAL A 246 8.75 26.88 6.64
C VAL A 246 9.47 28.20 6.87
N GLU A 247 9.33 29.14 5.92
CA GLU A 247 10.01 30.43 5.98
C GLU A 247 9.40 31.40 7.01
N ALA A 248 8.13 31.21 7.40
CA ALA A 248 7.40 32.10 8.31
C ALA A 248 6.28 31.37 9.05
N PHE A 249 5.81 31.98 10.14
CA PHE A 249 4.57 31.54 10.80
C PHE A 249 3.37 31.76 9.88
N GLY A 250 2.49 30.75 9.83
CA GLY A 250 1.24 30.77 9.08
C GLY A 250 0.01 30.79 9.97
N VAL A 251 -1.14 30.65 9.34
CA VAL A 251 -2.43 30.53 10.02
C VAL A 251 -2.63 29.06 10.43
N GLU A 252 -2.86 28.85 11.71
CA GLU A 252 -3.17 27.54 12.28
C GLU A 252 -4.57 27.08 11.84
N SER A 253 -4.69 25.80 11.51
CA SER A 253 -5.96 25.20 11.10
C SER A 253 -5.95 23.69 11.28
N ASP A 254 -7.08 23.11 11.56
CA ASP A 254 -7.30 21.64 11.59
C ASP A 254 -6.27 20.88 12.47
N GLY A 255 -5.91 21.45 13.63
CA GLY A 255 -4.90 20.87 14.55
C GLY A 255 -3.46 20.98 14.05
N ILE A 256 -3.22 21.72 12.98
CA ILE A 256 -1.90 22.15 12.53
C ILE A 256 -1.52 23.42 13.30
N VAL A 257 -0.37 23.38 13.93
CA VAL A 257 0.18 24.49 14.70
C VAL A 257 1.52 24.92 14.11
N PHE A 258 1.88 26.20 14.32
CA PHE A 258 3.19 26.73 13.94
C PHE A 258 4.01 27.00 15.19
N GLU A 259 5.25 26.49 15.21
CA GLU A 259 6.13 26.61 16.35
C GLU A 259 7.58 26.81 15.91
N GLU A 260 8.38 27.39 16.78
CA GLU A 260 9.83 27.46 16.59
C GLU A 260 10.48 26.24 17.25
N VAL A 261 11.13 25.40 16.43
CA VAL A 261 11.98 24.32 16.92
C VAL A 261 13.34 24.92 17.26
N PRO A 262 13.82 24.78 18.50
CA PRO A 262 15.09 25.35 18.91
C PRO A 262 16.26 24.69 18.17
N ALA A 263 17.37 25.43 18.05
CA ALA A 263 18.60 24.87 17.54
C ALA A 263 19.06 23.68 18.39
N ALA A 264 19.59 22.65 17.75
CA ALA A 264 20.07 21.46 18.42
C ALA A 264 21.31 20.89 17.74
N THR A 265 22.25 20.42 18.54
CA THR A 265 23.32 19.54 18.05
C THR A 265 22.78 18.11 18.04
N VAL A 266 22.91 17.44 16.92
CA VAL A 266 22.40 16.06 16.74
C VAL A 266 23.51 15.13 16.28
N VAL A 267 23.42 13.87 16.68
CA VAL A 267 24.08 12.77 15.98
C VAL A 267 23.16 12.36 14.86
N SER A 268 23.65 12.46 13.62
CA SER A 268 22.99 12.06 12.40
C SER A 268 23.56 10.74 11.90
N VAL A 269 22.71 9.77 11.69
CA VAL A 269 23.04 8.46 11.10
C VAL A 269 22.13 8.22 9.90
N MET A 270 22.75 7.99 8.75
CA MET A 270 22.02 7.64 7.52
C MET A 270 21.81 6.14 7.47
N HIS A 271 20.56 5.74 7.35
CA HIS A 271 20.16 4.36 7.10
C HIS A 271 19.70 4.20 5.66
N ARG A 272 20.30 3.25 4.95
CA ARG A 272 19.86 2.82 3.62
C ARG A 272 19.25 1.43 3.73
N GLY A 273 18.00 1.28 3.33
CA GLY A 273 17.29 0.01 3.36
C GLY A 273 15.91 0.09 3.99
N PRO A 274 15.30 -1.08 4.24
CA PRO A 274 13.92 -1.15 4.76
C PRO A 274 13.80 -0.56 6.16
N TYR A 275 12.66 0.04 6.46
CA TYR A 275 12.39 0.63 7.79
C TYR A 275 12.47 -0.40 8.93
N ALA A 276 12.28 -1.69 8.63
CA ALA A 276 12.43 -2.77 9.61
C ALA A 276 13.85 -2.89 10.17
N ASP A 277 14.86 -2.36 9.48
CA ASP A 277 16.27 -2.39 9.88
C ASP A 277 16.72 -1.11 10.60
N LEU A 278 15.85 -0.09 10.72
CA LEU A 278 16.13 1.13 11.50
C LEU A 278 16.63 0.86 12.93
N PRO A 279 16.19 -0.19 13.67
CA PRO A 279 16.75 -0.52 14.98
C PRO A 279 18.27 -0.71 14.99
N ARG A 280 18.88 -1.14 13.86
CA ARG A 280 20.35 -1.28 13.74
C ARG A 280 21.05 0.09 13.72
N ALA A 281 20.47 1.05 12.99
CA ALA A 281 20.97 2.41 12.94
C ALA A 281 20.81 3.13 14.30
N TYR A 282 19.69 2.88 14.99
CA TYR A 282 19.48 3.36 16.36
C TYR A 282 20.51 2.79 17.34
N ALA A 283 20.74 1.47 17.29
CA ALA A 283 21.74 0.83 18.15
C ALA A 283 23.12 1.45 17.93
N PHE A 284 23.52 1.64 16.66
CA PHE A 284 24.78 2.29 16.33
C PHE A 284 24.84 3.74 16.83
N ALA A 285 23.77 4.53 16.63
CA ALA A 285 23.74 5.93 17.10
C ALA A 285 23.89 6.02 18.62
N MET A 286 23.19 5.17 19.37
CA MET A 286 23.24 5.17 20.84
C MET A 286 24.59 4.70 21.36
N GLU A 287 25.17 3.64 20.79
CA GLU A 287 26.50 3.18 21.14
C GLU A 287 27.56 4.27 20.87
N TRP A 288 27.45 4.96 19.72
CA TRP A 288 28.35 6.05 19.39
C TRP A 288 28.22 7.21 20.38
N ILE A 289 27.01 7.60 20.80
CA ILE A 289 26.75 8.64 21.78
C ILE A 289 27.42 8.31 23.11
N GLU A 290 27.24 7.08 23.60
CA GLU A 290 27.87 6.64 24.87
C GLU A 290 29.40 6.65 24.80
N GLN A 291 29.96 6.08 23.71
CA GLN A 291 31.43 5.99 23.53
C GLN A 291 32.13 7.35 23.40
N ASN A 292 31.41 8.37 22.92
CA ASN A 292 31.99 9.70 22.68
C ASN A 292 31.65 10.71 23.78
N GLY A 293 31.04 10.28 24.89
CA GLY A 293 30.80 11.11 26.07
C GLY A 293 29.70 12.16 25.88
N TYR A 294 28.69 11.81 25.12
CA TYR A 294 27.46 12.60 24.95
C TYR A 294 26.28 11.94 25.67
N ARG A 295 25.25 12.73 25.90
CA ARG A 295 23.93 12.25 26.34
C ARG A 295 22.82 12.78 25.44
N THR A 296 21.74 12.07 25.36
CA THR A 296 20.55 12.49 24.62
C THR A 296 19.80 13.58 25.39
N THR A 297 19.27 14.57 24.67
CA THR A 297 18.56 15.71 25.26
C THR A 297 17.10 15.77 24.92
N ASP A 298 16.68 15.10 23.84
CA ASP A 298 15.31 15.10 23.34
C ASP A 298 15.02 13.79 22.58
N LEU A 299 13.77 13.62 22.16
CA LEU A 299 13.36 12.48 21.36
C LEU A 299 14.07 12.47 19.99
N PRO A 300 14.41 11.29 19.48
CA PRO A 300 14.95 11.15 18.14
C PRO A 300 13.96 11.64 17.07
N ARG A 301 14.52 12.13 15.97
CA ARG A 301 13.79 12.56 14.79
C ARG A 301 14.13 11.64 13.63
N GLU A 302 13.13 11.22 12.85
CA GLU A 302 13.32 10.46 11.63
C GLU A 302 12.95 11.34 10.43
N SER A 303 13.94 11.61 9.57
CA SER A 303 13.73 12.28 8.29
C SER A 303 13.79 11.26 7.18
N TYR A 304 12.68 11.05 6.51
CA TYR A 304 12.56 10.12 5.41
C TYR A 304 12.89 10.84 4.11
N LEU A 305 14.12 10.65 3.61
CA LEU A 305 14.64 11.33 2.42
C LEU A 305 14.18 10.64 1.13
N ASP A 306 14.32 9.32 1.09
CA ASP A 306 13.78 8.47 0.05
C ASP A 306 13.00 7.33 0.67
N GLY A 307 11.91 6.94 0.04
CA GLY A 307 11.05 5.93 0.59
C GLY A 307 10.03 5.40 -0.41
N ILE A 308 9.05 4.72 0.12
CA ILE A 308 7.99 4.07 -0.64
C ILE A 308 7.25 5.03 -1.62
N TRP A 309 7.20 6.34 -1.35
CA TRP A 309 6.58 7.34 -2.25
C TRP A 309 7.37 7.62 -3.53
N ASN A 310 8.66 7.29 -3.57
CA ASN A 310 9.52 7.51 -4.73
C ASN A 310 9.42 6.39 -5.76
N GLY A 311 8.78 5.26 -5.40
CA GLY A 311 8.68 4.09 -6.25
C GLY A 311 10.01 3.37 -6.49
N ILE A 312 11.01 3.61 -5.64
CA ILE A 312 12.31 2.95 -5.66
C ILE A 312 12.28 1.66 -4.83
N PRO A 313 13.19 0.70 -5.09
CA PRO A 313 13.31 -0.50 -4.27
C PRO A 313 13.57 -0.19 -2.79
N GLU A 314 13.04 -1.00 -1.88
CA GLU A 314 13.25 -0.86 -0.44
C GLU A 314 14.72 -0.78 -0.03
N SER A 315 15.59 -1.52 -0.73
CA SER A 315 17.04 -1.49 -0.51
C SER A 315 17.69 -0.13 -0.79
N GLU A 316 16.98 0.77 -1.46
CA GLU A 316 17.46 2.11 -1.81
C GLU A 316 16.81 3.21 -0.96
N TRP A 317 15.84 2.88 -0.11
CA TRP A 317 15.24 3.84 0.80
C TRP A 317 16.30 4.47 1.70
N LEU A 318 16.13 5.75 1.98
CA LEU A 318 17.10 6.51 2.74
C LEU A 318 16.38 7.25 3.86
N THR A 319 16.74 6.91 5.10
CA THR A 319 16.22 7.56 6.31
C THR A 319 17.37 8.14 7.10
N GLU A 320 17.26 9.38 7.52
CA GLU A 320 18.16 9.99 8.46
C GLU A 320 17.58 9.91 9.88
N ILE A 321 18.32 9.27 10.79
CA ILE A 321 18.03 9.30 12.22
C ILE A 321 18.86 10.44 12.82
N GLN A 322 18.20 11.38 13.49
CA GLN A 322 18.79 12.50 14.18
C GLN A 322 18.49 12.38 15.67
N VAL A 323 19.50 12.18 16.48
CA VAL A 323 19.38 12.11 17.93
C VAL A 323 19.97 13.39 18.55
N PRO A 324 19.13 14.26 19.17
CA PRO A 324 19.63 15.46 19.86
C PRO A 324 20.54 15.09 21.04
N ILE A 325 21.69 15.76 21.10
CA ILE A 325 22.72 15.44 22.07
C ILE A 325 23.30 16.69 22.72
N GLU A 326 23.91 16.52 23.89
CA GLU A 326 24.85 17.47 24.51
C GLU A 326 26.01 16.69 25.14
N LYS A 327 27.14 17.40 25.39
CA LYS A 327 28.26 16.78 26.09
C LYS A 327 27.95 16.55 27.57
N ASN A 328 28.40 15.42 28.10
CA ASN A 328 28.32 15.09 29.53
C ASN A 328 29.16 16.07 30.37
#